data_c0521aa21e8ddb19b2ac6b4091527d63
#
_entry.id   c0521aa21e8ddb19b2ac6b4091527d63
#
_cell.length_a   1.000
_cell.length_b   1.000
_cell.length_c   1.000
_cell.angle_alpha   90.00
_cell.angle_beta   90.00
_cell.angle_gamma   90.00
#
_symmetry.space_group_name_H-M   'P 1'
#
loop_
_entity.id
_entity.type
_entity.pdbx_description
1 polymer ?
#
loop_
_entity_poly.entity_id
_entity_poly.type
_entity_poly.pdbx_seq_one_letter_code
_entity_poly.pdbx_strand_id
1 'polypeptide(L)'
;LVIIALILMMTGYILFRGIPNITAEFLTSKPSMVKETVGILPNIMNTLCIIFITIIIVLPLGVGSAVYLQEYASNRKAIKIIELATETLAGIPSIIYGLVGMLIFVQFFSLGTSLVAGSLTLVIMTLPTVIRTTQESLKTVPASYREGAFALGAGKWYAIRTVVLPSAVDGIVTGCILAVGRITGESAALMFTAGMANEMLSPLNAVKPDHAGSTLTVSLYMYAKERGDFDTAFAIASVLLIISIIINLTAKLAGKKLKKGDVK
;
A
#
# COMPACT_ATOMS: atom_id res chain seq x y z
N LEU A 1 -26.57 -5.48 -7.99
CA LEU A 1 -26.95 -4.25 -8.72
C LEU A 1 -26.92 -3.04 -7.79
N VAL A 2 -27.59 -3.02 -6.63
CA VAL A 2 -27.65 -1.86 -5.71
C VAL A 2 -26.26 -1.39 -5.27
N ILE A 3 -25.37 -2.30 -4.85
CA ILE A 3 -23.99 -1.97 -4.42
C ILE A 3 -23.20 -1.31 -5.57
N ILE A 4 -23.29 -1.85 -6.78
CA ILE A 4 -22.61 -1.30 -7.95
C ILE A 4 -23.13 0.10 -8.26
N ALA A 5 -24.47 0.29 -8.26
CA ALA A 5 -25.09 1.59 -8.48
C ALA A 5 -24.62 2.62 -7.44
N LEU A 6 -24.55 2.25 -6.16
CA LEU A 6 -24.10 3.10 -5.08
C LEU A 6 -22.62 3.51 -5.25
N ILE A 7 -21.74 2.56 -5.59
CA ILE A 7 -20.31 2.84 -5.85
C ILE A 7 -20.17 3.80 -7.03
N LEU A 8 -20.89 3.55 -8.14
CA LEU A 8 -20.85 4.42 -9.32
C LEU A 8 -21.40 5.82 -9.02
N MET A 9 -22.48 5.90 -8.24
CA MET A 9 -23.06 7.18 -7.83
C MET A 9 -22.08 7.97 -6.95
N MET A 10 -21.48 7.34 -5.94
CA MET A 10 -20.49 8.01 -5.07
C MET A 10 -19.25 8.46 -5.84
N THR A 11 -18.69 7.58 -6.67
CA THR A 11 -17.52 7.91 -7.49
C THR A 11 -17.85 9.01 -8.49
N GLY A 12 -19.01 8.92 -9.16
CA GLY A 12 -19.47 9.95 -10.08
C GLY A 12 -19.71 11.30 -9.39
N TYR A 13 -20.27 11.31 -8.18
CA TYR A 13 -20.46 12.52 -7.39
C TYR A 13 -19.14 13.17 -7.00
N ILE A 14 -18.16 12.39 -6.53
CA ILE A 14 -16.83 12.90 -6.18
C ILE A 14 -16.16 13.55 -7.40
N LEU A 15 -16.17 12.87 -8.55
CA LEU A 15 -15.58 13.38 -9.77
C LEU A 15 -16.33 14.62 -10.30
N PHE A 16 -17.65 14.61 -10.25
CA PHE A 16 -18.47 15.76 -10.70
C PHE A 16 -18.19 17.02 -9.88
N ARG A 17 -18.02 16.89 -8.56
CA ARG A 17 -17.72 18.03 -7.67
C ARG A 17 -16.24 18.41 -7.68
N GLY A 18 -15.34 17.45 -7.87
CA GLY A 18 -13.92 17.71 -7.74
C GLY A 18 -13.21 18.15 -9.02
N ILE A 19 -13.57 17.60 -10.19
CA ILE A 19 -12.90 17.93 -11.47
C ILE A 19 -12.91 19.44 -11.79
N PRO A 20 -14.02 20.19 -11.60
CA PRO A 20 -14.03 21.63 -11.90
C PRO A 20 -12.99 22.45 -11.12
N ASN A 21 -12.59 21.97 -9.93
CA ASN A 21 -11.64 22.65 -9.04
C ASN A 21 -10.18 22.21 -9.30
N ILE A 22 -9.93 21.28 -10.21
CA ILE A 22 -8.58 20.82 -10.59
C ILE A 22 -8.02 21.73 -11.66
N THR A 23 -7.09 22.59 -11.27
CA THR A 23 -6.32 23.43 -12.19
C THR A 23 -4.89 22.90 -12.35
N ALA A 24 -4.18 23.33 -13.39
CA ALA A 24 -2.76 23.00 -13.54
C ALA A 24 -1.94 23.54 -12.35
N GLU A 25 -2.27 24.72 -11.87
CA GLU A 25 -1.64 25.31 -10.68
C GLU A 25 -1.89 24.49 -9.44
N PHE A 26 -3.11 24.00 -9.20
CA PHE A 26 -3.46 23.12 -8.09
C PHE A 26 -2.60 21.85 -8.06
N LEU A 27 -2.33 21.25 -9.22
CA LEU A 27 -1.53 20.01 -9.31
C LEU A 27 -0.03 20.23 -9.18
N THR A 28 0.48 21.40 -9.63
CA THR A 28 1.93 21.63 -9.77
C THR A 28 2.51 22.61 -8.76
N SER A 29 1.66 23.34 -8.02
CA SER A 29 2.14 24.29 -7.02
C SER A 29 2.32 23.66 -5.64
N LYS A 30 3.07 24.40 -4.81
CA LYS A 30 3.16 24.14 -3.38
C LYS A 30 2.11 24.99 -2.66
N PRO A 31 1.51 24.50 -1.58
CA PRO A 31 0.61 25.35 -0.77
C PRO A 31 1.40 26.52 -0.20
N SER A 32 0.89 27.73 -0.36
CA SER A 32 1.51 28.94 0.17
C SER A 32 0.45 29.81 0.81
N MET A 33 0.63 30.09 2.11
CA MET A 33 -0.24 31.04 2.85
C MET A 33 -0.06 32.49 2.35
N VAL A 34 1.14 32.84 1.85
CA VAL A 34 1.44 34.19 1.39
C VAL A 34 0.81 34.50 0.04
N LYS A 35 0.72 33.47 -0.83
CA LYS A 35 0.13 33.59 -2.18
C LYS A 35 -1.32 33.10 -2.23
N GLU A 36 -1.87 32.64 -1.10
CA GLU A 36 -3.19 32.02 -1.03
C GLU A 36 -3.39 30.86 -2.04
N THR A 37 -2.27 30.25 -2.48
CA THR A 37 -2.31 29.16 -3.44
C THR A 37 -2.53 27.83 -2.73
N VAL A 38 -3.55 27.11 -3.20
CA VAL A 38 -3.83 25.75 -2.75
C VAL A 38 -3.18 24.77 -3.73
N GLY A 39 -1.97 24.30 -3.42
CA GLY A 39 -1.26 23.33 -4.24
C GLY A 39 -1.12 21.98 -3.53
N ILE A 40 -1.20 20.89 -4.28
CA ILE A 40 -1.12 19.52 -3.74
C ILE A 40 0.08 18.72 -4.25
N LEU A 41 1.00 19.34 -4.98
CA LEU A 41 2.18 18.65 -5.50
C LEU A 41 2.99 17.91 -4.40
N PRO A 42 3.27 18.52 -3.24
CA PRO A 42 3.97 17.83 -2.15
C PRO A 42 3.22 16.58 -1.70
N ASN A 43 1.90 16.65 -1.57
CA ASN A 43 1.06 15.55 -1.11
C ASN A 43 1.02 14.38 -2.12
N ILE A 44 1.03 14.68 -3.43
CA ILE A 44 1.15 13.67 -4.49
C ILE A 44 2.50 12.96 -4.36
N MET A 45 3.60 13.71 -4.27
CA MET A 45 4.95 13.14 -4.18
C MET A 45 5.13 12.31 -2.91
N ASN A 46 4.69 12.82 -1.76
CA ASN A 46 4.75 12.11 -0.48
C ASN A 46 3.93 10.82 -0.53
N THR A 47 2.73 10.83 -1.13
CA THR A 47 1.90 9.63 -1.30
C THR A 47 2.63 8.58 -2.15
N LEU A 48 3.21 8.97 -3.27
CA LEU A 48 3.96 8.05 -4.14
C LEU A 48 5.20 7.50 -3.42
N CYS A 49 5.93 8.34 -2.67
CA CYS A 49 7.08 7.91 -1.88
C CYS A 49 6.69 6.87 -0.81
N ILE A 50 5.62 7.12 -0.05
CA ILE A 50 5.14 6.18 0.98
C ILE A 50 4.73 4.85 0.35
N ILE A 51 3.97 4.87 -0.76
CA ILE A 51 3.58 3.65 -1.47
C ILE A 51 4.83 2.88 -1.89
N PHE A 52 5.79 3.55 -2.50
CA PHE A 52 7.01 2.92 -3.01
C PHE A 52 7.86 2.30 -1.89
N ILE A 53 8.12 3.04 -0.82
CA ILE A 53 8.90 2.56 0.33
C ILE A 53 8.19 1.37 0.99
N THR A 54 6.89 1.48 1.23
CA THR A 54 6.11 0.42 1.87
C THR A 54 6.11 -0.86 1.02
N ILE A 55 5.86 -0.75 -0.29
CA ILE A 55 5.80 -1.91 -1.18
C ILE A 55 7.17 -2.59 -1.32
N ILE A 56 8.26 -1.83 -1.45
CA ILE A 56 9.61 -2.41 -1.51
C ILE A 56 9.94 -3.26 -0.28
N ILE A 57 9.41 -2.89 0.89
CA ILE A 57 9.67 -3.63 2.13
C ILE A 57 8.66 -4.77 2.31
N VAL A 58 7.37 -4.50 2.11
CA VAL A 58 6.32 -5.45 2.44
C VAL A 58 6.25 -6.63 1.46
N LEU A 59 6.57 -6.42 0.17
CA LEU A 59 6.50 -7.51 -0.80
C LEU A 59 7.53 -8.61 -0.52
N PRO A 60 8.84 -8.33 -0.40
CA PRO A 60 9.79 -9.41 -0.13
C PRO A 60 9.55 -10.07 1.23
N LEU A 61 9.18 -9.31 2.26
CA LEU A 61 8.88 -9.87 3.58
C LEU A 61 7.60 -10.71 3.56
N GLY A 62 6.53 -10.22 2.94
CA GLY A 62 5.24 -10.91 2.89
C GLY A 62 5.28 -12.16 2.02
N VAL A 63 5.84 -12.05 0.81
CA VAL A 63 6.00 -13.21 -0.10
C VAL A 63 6.97 -14.24 0.51
N GLY A 64 8.11 -13.79 1.05
CA GLY A 64 9.09 -14.68 1.69
C GLY A 64 8.49 -15.41 2.89
N SER A 65 7.74 -14.72 3.74
CA SER A 65 7.03 -15.33 4.89
C SER A 65 5.98 -16.34 4.42
N ALA A 66 5.18 -16.02 3.41
CA ALA A 66 4.18 -16.91 2.86
C ALA A 66 4.80 -18.18 2.27
N VAL A 67 5.88 -18.03 1.50
CA VAL A 67 6.65 -19.17 0.95
C VAL A 67 7.21 -20.02 2.08
N TYR A 68 7.80 -19.42 3.11
CA TYR A 68 8.31 -20.17 4.25
C TYR A 68 7.20 -20.97 4.94
N LEU A 69 6.07 -20.34 5.25
CA LEU A 69 4.95 -20.97 5.93
C LEU A 69 4.32 -22.10 5.09
N GLN A 70 4.22 -21.92 3.77
CA GLN A 70 3.55 -22.87 2.89
C GLN A 70 4.46 -24.03 2.46
N GLU A 71 5.75 -23.78 2.24
CA GLU A 71 6.66 -24.75 1.62
C GLU A 71 7.68 -25.36 2.59
N TYR A 72 8.10 -24.61 3.63
CA TYR A 72 9.18 -25.05 4.53
C TYR A 72 8.71 -25.42 5.93
N ALA A 73 7.72 -24.74 6.46
CA ALA A 73 7.30 -24.95 7.83
C ALA A 73 6.64 -26.32 8.02
N SER A 74 7.18 -27.11 8.97
CA SER A 74 6.68 -28.47 9.26
C SER A 74 5.80 -28.51 10.53
N ASN A 75 5.96 -27.54 11.43
CA ASN A 75 5.23 -27.50 12.69
C ASN A 75 3.82 -26.91 12.51
N ARG A 76 2.84 -27.78 12.35
CA ARG A 76 1.43 -27.38 12.14
C ARG A 76 0.86 -26.49 13.26
N LYS A 77 1.34 -26.64 14.51
CA LYS A 77 0.88 -25.79 15.63
C LYS A 77 1.42 -24.38 15.49
N ALA A 78 2.70 -24.23 15.16
CA ALA A 78 3.31 -22.92 14.94
C ALA A 78 2.67 -22.20 13.72
N ILE A 79 2.40 -22.90 12.63
CA ILE A 79 1.71 -22.34 11.47
C ILE A 79 0.35 -21.79 11.86
N LYS A 80 -0.48 -22.56 12.57
CA LYS A 80 -1.80 -22.12 13.04
C LYS A 80 -1.73 -20.89 13.94
N ILE A 81 -0.75 -20.80 14.83
CA ILE A 81 -0.57 -19.64 15.70
C ILE A 81 -0.21 -18.39 14.87
N ILE A 82 0.68 -18.52 13.89
CA ILE A 82 1.06 -17.41 13.00
C ILE A 82 -0.11 -16.99 12.12
N GLU A 83 -0.87 -17.94 11.57
CA GLU A 83 -2.07 -17.63 10.78
C GLU A 83 -3.11 -16.90 11.63
N LEU A 84 -3.39 -17.36 12.86
CA LEU A 84 -4.30 -16.69 13.78
C LEU A 84 -3.82 -15.27 14.15
N ALA A 85 -2.53 -15.11 14.43
CA ALA A 85 -1.94 -13.80 14.72
C ALA A 85 -2.07 -12.85 13.52
N THR A 86 -1.78 -13.35 12.32
CA THR A 86 -1.90 -12.59 11.07
C THR A 86 -3.36 -12.16 10.80
N GLU A 87 -4.30 -13.05 11.07
CA GLU A 87 -5.73 -12.78 10.91
C GLU A 87 -6.23 -11.77 11.95
N THR A 88 -5.78 -11.88 13.20
CA THR A 88 -6.09 -10.91 14.27
C THR A 88 -5.53 -9.53 13.95
N LEU A 89 -4.27 -9.45 13.51
CA LEU A 89 -3.64 -8.20 13.09
C LEU A 89 -4.41 -7.54 11.94
N ALA A 90 -4.86 -8.30 10.94
CA ALA A 90 -5.63 -7.74 9.83
C ALA A 90 -6.94 -7.06 10.26
N GLY A 91 -7.51 -7.45 11.41
CA GLY A 91 -8.74 -6.90 11.98
C GLY A 91 -8.56 -5.67 12.87
N ILE A 92 -7.33 -5.28 13.21
CA ILE A 92 -7.08 -4.13 14.09
C ILE A 92 -7.40 -2.82 13.35
N PRO A 93 -8.15 -1.87 13.97
CA PRO A 93 -8.39 -0.54 13.41
C PRO A 93 -7.08 0.22 13.12
N SER A 94 -7.02 0.91 11.98
CA SER A 94 -5.79 1.59 11.52
C SER A 94 -5.28 2.66 12.48
N ILE A 95 -6.18 3.31 13.22
CA ILE A 95 -5.80 4.30 14.23
C ILE A 95 -4.91 3.69 15.33
N ILE A 96 -5.14 2.43 15.70
CA ILE A 96 -4.31 1.73 16.68
C ILE A 96 -2.92 1.48 16.11
N TYR A 97 -2.82 1.10 14.82
CA TYR A 97 -1.53 1.02 14.14
C TYR A 97 -0.79 2.35 14.12
N GLY A 98 -1.53 3.46 13.94
CA GLY A 98 -0.97 4.80 14.02
C GLY A 98 -0.39 5.13 15.39
N LEU A 99 -1.13 4.85 16.46
CA LEU A 99 -0.68 5.06 17.84
C LEU A 99 0.53 4.19 18.19
N VAL A 100 0.48 2.90 17.85
CA VAL A 100 1.60 1.96 18.08
C VAL A 100 2.81 2.36 17.24
N GLY A 101 2.60 2.73 15.98
CA GLY A 101 3.65 3.23 15.09
C GLY A 101 4.30 4.51 15.59
N MET A 102 3.50 5.43 16.15
CA MET A 102 4.01 6.64 16.81
C MET A 102 4.88 6.29 18.01
N LEU A 103 4.44 5.39 18.88
CA LEU A 103 5.22 4.99 20.06
C LEU A 103 6.52 4.28 19.66
N ILE A 104 6.47 3.36 18.69
CA ILE A 104 7.63 2.56 18.30
C ILE A 104 8.55 3.36 17.39
N PHE A 105 8.06 3.85 16.24
CA PHE A 105 8.94 4.43 15.22
C PHE A 105 9.28 5.89 15.48
N VAL A 106 8.29 6.69 15.89
CA VAL A 106 8.51 8.13 16.10
C VAL A 106 9.24 8.38 17.42
N GLN A 107 8.81 7.73 18.51
CA GLN A 107 9.36 8.00 19.85
C GLN A 107 10.52 7.07 20.19
N PHE A 108 10.31 5.74 20.22
CA PHE A 108 11.32 4.78 20.68
C PHE A 108 12.53 4.72 19.75
N PHE A 109 12.32 4.62 18.43
CA PHE A 109 13.40 4.66 17.43
C PHE A 109 13.87 6.08 17.09
N SER A 110 13.22 7.12 17.67
CA SER A 110 13.58 8.53 17.46
C SER A 110 13.64 8.94 15.98
N LEU A 111 12.75 8.36 15.14
CA LEU A 111 12.67 8.73 13.72
C LEU A 111 11.90 10.04 13.49
N GLY A 112 11.34 10.63 14.56
CA GLY A 112 10.44 11.76 14.46
C GLY A 112 9.19 11.45 13.61
N THR A 113 8.30 12.41 13.47
CA THR A 113 7.22 12.32 12.47
C THR A 113 7.85 12.42 11.10
N SER A 114 7.79 11.32 10.32
CA SER A 114 8.48 11.23 9.04
C SER A 114 7.81 10.24 8.10
N LEU A 115 8.05 10.41 6.78
CA LEU A 115 7.54 9.45 5.79
C LEU A 115 8.08 8.03 6.03
N VAL A 116 9.27 7.90 6.61
CA VAL A 116 9.86 6.60 6.98
C VAL A 116 9.05 5.95 8.10
N ALA A 117 8.77 6.69 9.19
CA ALA A 117 7.98 6.17 10.31
C ALA A 117 6.57 5.77 9.83
N GLY A 118 5.95 6.59 8.97
CA GLY A 118 4.68 6.28 8.30
C GLY A 118 4.77 5.02 7.46
N SER A 119 5.77 4.89 6.61
CA SER A 119 5.97 3.73 5.75
C SER A 119 6.18 2.44 6.54
N LEU A 120 6.99 2.46 7.60
CA LEU A 120 7.21 1.30 8.47
C LEU A 120 5.92 0.88 9.20
N THR A 121 5.12 1.84 9.63
CA THR A 121 3.80 1.57 10.22
C THR A 121 2.88 0.89 9.21
N LEU A 122 2.85 1.38 7.98
CA LEU A 122 2.06 0.78 6.90
C LEU A 122 2.58 -0.61 6.50
N VAL A 123 3.90 -0.86 6.58
CA VAL A 123 4.46 -2.20 6.38
C VAL A 123 3.83 -3.17 7.38
N ILE A 124 3.85 -2.86 8.68
CA ILE A 124 3.26 -3.75 9.70
C ILE A 124 1.76 -3.95 9.45
N MET A 125 1.04 -2.89 9.07
CA MET A 125 -0.40 -2.93 8.82
C MET A 125 -0.78 -3.75 7.57
N THR A 126 0.04 -3.72 6.52
CA THR A 126 -0.27 -4.37 5.23
C THR A 126 0.36 -5.77 5.10
N LEU A 127 1.38 -6.08 5.88
CA LEU A 127 2.08 -7.36 5.88
C LEU A 127 1.14 -8.57 6.01
N PRO A 128 0.16 -8.59 6.95
CA PRO A 128 -0.81 -9.67 7.07
C PRO A 128 -1.57 -9.95 5.76
N THR A 129 -2.00 -8.90 5.07
CA THR A 129 -2.76 -9.02 3.82
C THR A 129 -1.90 -9.66 2.73
N VAL A 130 -0.64 -9.23 2.58
CA VAL A 130 0.28 -9.77 1.56
C VAL A 130 0.65 -11.22 1.86
N ILE A 131 0.91 -11.56 3.13
CA ILE A 131 1.18 -12.95 3.54
C ILE A 131 -0.01 -13.84 3.17
N ARG A 132 -1.22 -13.47 3.58
CA ARG A 132 -2.43 -14.27 3.37
C ARG A 132 -2.75 -14.47 1.90
N THR A 133 -2.78 -13.41 1.10
CA THR A 133 -3.07 -13.51 -0.34
C THR A 133 -2.02 -14.33 -1.07
N THR A 134 -0.75 -14.22 -0.68
CA THR A 134 0.32 -15.03 -1.24
C THR A 134 0.18 -16.50 -0.84
N GLN A 135 -0.13 -16.81 0.43
CA GLN A 135 -0.37 -18.19 0.86
C GLN A 135 -1.56 -18.82 0.11
N GLU A 136 -2.67 -18.09 -0.01
CA GLU A 136 -3.83 -18.55 -0.76
C GLU A 136 -3.47 -18.86 -2.22
N SER A 137 -2.67 -18.00 -2.85
CA SER A 137 -2.18 -18.22 -4.21
C SER A 137 -1.26 -19.43 -4.32
N LEU A 138 -0.34 -19.63 -3.38
CA LEU A 138 0.54 -20.80 -3.36
C LEU A 138 -0.23 -22.10 -3.17
N LYS A 139 -1.34 -22.08 -2.42
CA LYS A 139 -2.24 -23.25 -2.21
C LYS A 139 -2.98 -23.64 -3.51
N THR A 140 -3.21 -22.72 -4.43
CA THR A 140 -3.89 -23.04 -5.71
C THR A 140 -2.98 -23.75 -6.72
N VAL A 141 -1.66 -23.73 -6.52
CA VAL A 141 -0.70 -24.41 -7.42
C VAL A 141 -0.81 -25.92 -7.22
N PRO A 142 -1.12 -26.72 -8.28
CA PRO A 142 -1.27 -28.17 -8.18
C PRO A 142 -0.02 -28.87 -7.63
N ALA A 143 -0.20 -29.89 -6.80
CA ALA A 143 0.90 -30.67 -6.21
C ALA A 143 1.78 -31.31 -7.29
N SER A 144 1.17 -31.74 -8.41
CA SER A 144 1.85 -32.35 -9.56
C SER A 144 2.98 -31.47 -10.12
N TYR A 145 2.90 -30.15 -10.01
CA TYR A 145 3.96 -29.25 -10.46
C TYR A 145 5.22 -29.40 -9.60
N ARG A 146 5.04 -29.55 -8.28
CA ARG A 146 6.14 -29.79 -7.34
C ARG A 146 6.72 -31.17 -7.52
N GLU A 147 5.88 -32.20 -7.64
CA GLU A 147 6.24 -33.57 -7.81
C GLU A 147 7.00 -33.77 -9.13
N GLY A 148 6.54 -33.14 -10.23
CA GLY A 148 7.22 -33.19 -11.53
C GLY A 148 8.60 -32.57 -11.49
N ALA A 149 8.76 -31.41 -10.81
CA ALA A 149 10.05 -30.75 -10.62
C ALA A 149 11.02 -31.67 -9.84
N PHE A 150 10.55 -32.30 -8.75
CA PHE A 150 11.35 -33.20 -7.93
C PHE A 150 11.72 -34.48 -8.69
N ALA A 151 10.82 -35.03 -9.50
CA ALA A 151 11.08 -36.19 -10.33
C ALA A 151 12.19 -35.94 -11.37
N LEU A 152 12.34 -34.69 -11.82
CA LEU A 152 13.43 -34.26 -12.70
C LEU A 152 14.73 -33.93 -11.93
N GLY A 153 14.79 -34.19 -10.61
CA GLY A 153 15.96 -33.95 -9.78
C GLY A 153 16.12 -32.50 -9.30
N ALA A 154 15.10 -31.65 -9.44
CA ALA A 154 15.17 -30.28 -8.96
C ALA A 154 15.23 -30.22 -7.43
N GLY A 155 16.13 -29.42 -6.88
CA GLY A 155 16.14 -29.10 -5.45
C GLY A 155 14.92 -28.24 -5.05
N LYS A 156 14.54 -28.28 -3.76
CA LYS A 156 13.32 -27.62 -3.25
C LYS A 156 13.26 -26.12 -3.59
N TRP A 157 14.33 -25.39 -3.34
CA TRP A 157 14.41 -23.96 -3.65
C TRP A 157 14.27 -23.68 -5.16
N TYR A 158 14.91 -24.52 -5.98
CA TYR A 158 14.80 -24.39 -7.43
C TYR A 158 13.37 -24.61 -7.91
N ALA A 159 12.69 -25.67 -7.44
CA ALA A 159 11.30 -25.94 -7.77
C ALA A 159 10.36 -24.78 -7.34
N ILE A 160 10.59 -24.20 -6.13
CA ILE A 160 9.80 -23.06 -5.66
C ILE A 160 10.01 -21.85 -6.57
N ARG A 161 11.24 -21.49 -6.85
CA ARG A 161 11.56 -20.28 -7.61
C ARG A 161 11.15 -20.36 -9.08
N THR A 162 11.30 -21.52 -9.71
CA THR A 162 11.10 -21.69 -11.17
C THR A 162 9.74 -22.24 -11.56
N VAL A 163 9.02 -22.89 -10.63
CA VAL A 163 7.73 -23.51 -10.94
C VAL A 163 6.62 -22.94 -10.07
N VAL A 164 6.78 -22.97 -8.74
CA VAL A 164 5.69 -22.63 -7.83
C VAL A 164 5.41 -21.13 -7.80
N LEU A 165 6.43 -20.30 -7.60
CA LEU A 165 6.27 -18.84 -7.54
C LEU A 165 5.75 -18.25 -8.87
N PRO A 166 6.29 -18.61 -10.05
CA PRO A 166 5.73 -18.16 -11.32
C PRO A 166 4.26 -18.57 -11.52
N SER A 167 3.90 -19.77 -11.08
CA SER A 167 2.50 -20.24 -11.14
C SER A 167 1.56 -19.49 -10.19
N ALA A 168 2.08 -18.91 -9.12
CA ALA A 168 1.33 -18.15 -8.11
C ALA A 168 1.33 -16.62 -8.36
N VAL A 169 1.99 -16.12 -9.39
CA VAL A 169 2.19 -14.67 -9.64
C VAL A 169 0.88 -13.88 -9.67
N ASP A 170 -0.18 -14.42 -10.26
CA ASP A 170 -1.47 -13.72 -10.38
C ASP A 170 -2.04 -13.34 -9.00
N GLY A 171 -1.94 -14.23 -8.01
CA GLY A 171 -2.41 -13.95 -6.65
C GLY A 171 -1.45 -13.05 -5.87
N ILE A 172 -0.14 -13.17 -6.08
CA ILE A 172 0.85 -12.27 -5.49
C ILE A 172 0.61 -10.83 -5.98
N VAL A 173 0.39 -10.65 -7.29
CA VAL A 173 0.04 -9.35 -7.88
C VAL A 173 -1.29 -8.82 -7.32
N THR A 174 -2.28 -9.70 -7.14
CA THR A 174 -3.55 -9.31 -6.51
C THR A 174 -3.33 -8.83 -5.08
N GLY A 175 -2.51 -9.52 -4.29
CA GLY A 175 -2.11 -9.10 -2.95
C GLY A 175 -1.40 -7.74 -2.93
N CYS A 176 -0.52 -7.51 -3.90
CA CYS A 176 0.15 -6.23 -4.10
C CYS A 176 -0.87 -5.09 -4.38
N ILE A 177 -1.82 -5.32 -5.28
CA ILE A 177 -2.88 -4.34 -5.61
C ILE A 177 -3.73 -4.01 -4.39
N LEU A 178 -4.11 -5.01 -3.60
CA LEU A 178 -4.86 -4.82 -2.36
C LEU A 178 -4.06 -4.02 -1.32
N ALA A 179 -2.76 -4.32 -1.17
CA ALA A 179 -1.87 -3.58 -0.30
C ALA A 179 -1.73 -2.11 -0.73
N VAL A 180 -1.51 -1.84 -2.02
CA VAL A 180 -1.45 -0.49 -2.59
C VAL A 180 -2.75 0.27 -2.35
N GLY A 181 -3.90 -0.36 -2.59
CA GLY A 181 -5.20 0.26 -2.33
C GLY A 181 -5.36 0.66 -0.86
N ARG A 182 -4.95 -0.20 0.07
CA ARG A 182 -4.98 0.07 1.51
C ARG A 182 -4.03 1.20 1.91
N ILE A 183 -2.79 1.19 1.39
CA ILE A 183 -1.79 2.25 1.64
C ILE A 183 -2.30 3.60 1.13
N THR A 184 -2.83 3.63 -0.10
CA THR A 184 -3.30 4.86 -0.74
C THR A 184 -4.48 5.48 0.00
N GLY A 185 -5.36 4.67 0.59
CA GLY A 185 -6.54 5.14 1.34
C GLY A 185 -6.28 5.46 2.82
N GLU A 186 -5.07 5.22 3.33
CA GLU A 186 -4.80 5.35 4.76
C GLU A 186 -4.52 6.80 5.17
N SER A 187 -5.29 7.30 6.12
CA SER A 187 -5.10 8.63 6.71
C SER A 187 -4.81 8.56 8.20
N ALA A 188 -5.56 7.75 8.95
CA ALA A 188 -5.51 7.76 10.40
C ALA A 188 -4.12 7.36 10.95
N ALA A 189 -3.54 6.28 10.45
CA ALA A 189 -2.20 5.86 10.89
C ALA A 189 -1.13 6.89 10.48
N LEU A 190 -1.25 7.49 9.30
CA LEU A 190 -0.27 8.44 8.77
C LEU A 190 -0.30 9.80 9.48
N MET A 191 -1.44 10.24 9.99
CA MET A 191 -1.52 11.47 10.79
C MET A 191 -0.63 11.42 12.03
N PHE A 192 -0.50 10.25 12.66
CA PHE A 192 0.32 10.06 13.86
C PHE A 192 1.80 9.80 13.55
N THR A 193 2.11 9.30 12.36
CA THR A 193 3.45 8.77 12.05
C THR A 193 4.19 9.54 10.95
N ALA A 194 3.51 9.91 9.86
CA ALA A 194 4.09 10.70 8.78
C ALA A 194 3.92 12.21 8.99
N GLY A 195 2.87 12.62 9.73
CA GLY A 195 2.59 14.01 10.02
C GLY A 195 1.69 14.70 9.01
N MET A 196 1.47 16.00 9.23
CA MET A 196 0.53 16.84 8.46
C MET A 196 1.23 17.98 7.71
N ALA A 197 2.56 18.02 7.69
CA ALA A 197 3.30 19.10 7.04
C ALA A 197 3.19 18.98 5.50
N ASN A 198 2.93 20.11 4.85
CA ASN A 198 2.83 20.19 3.39
C ASN A 198 4.21 20.52 2.76
N GLU A 199 5.27 19.90 3.28
CA GLU A 199 6.60 20.06 2.73
C GLU A 199 6.82 19.13 1.54
N MET A 200 7.46 19.64 0.51
CA MET A 200 7.90 18.84 -0.62
C MET A 200 9.24 18.20 -0.29
N LEU A 201 9.22 16.92 0.00
CA LEU A 201 10.43 16.18 0.28
C LEU A 201 11.04 15.68 -1.02
N SER A 202 12.35 15.89 -1.19
CA SER A 202 13.09 15.17 -2.22
C SER A 202 13.12 13.68 -1.88
N PRO A 203 13.25 12.77 -2.87
CA PRO A 203 13.29 11.31 -2.59
C PRO A 203 14.35 10.93 -1.55
N LEU A 204 15.48 11.64 -1.51
CA LEU A 204 16.57 11.42 -0.54
C LEU A 204 16.19 11.92 0.87
N ASN A 205 15.43 13.00 0.98
CA ASN A 205 14.97 13.52 2.27
C ASN A 205 13.73 12.77 2.78
N ALA A 206 12.94 12.19 1.88
CA ALA A 206 11.81 11.35 2.25
C ALA A 206 12.22 10.10 3.07
N VAL A 207 13.48 9.66 2.93
CA VAL A 207 14.05 8.52 3.66
C VAL A 207 14.76 8.95 4.97
N LYS A 208 14.88 10.25 5.23
CA LYS A 208 15.52 10.75 6.45
C LYS A 208 14.54 10.89 7.60
N PRO A 209 14.99 10.71 8.86
CA PRO A 209 14.21 11.05 10.05
C PRO A 209 13.84 12.54 10.09
N ASP A 210 12.84 12.87 10.89
CA ASP A 210 12.37 14.23 11.18
C ASP A 210 11.87 15.07 9.99
N HIS A 211 11.57 14.42 8.86
CA HIS A 211 10.95 15.07 7.72
C HIS A 211 9.48 14.67 7.60
N ALA A 212 8.62 15.42 8.28
CA ALA A 212 7.17 15.23 8.23
C ALA A 212 6.62 15.52 6.82
N GLY A 213 5.71 14.69 6.34
CA GLY A 213 5.09 14.88 5.04
C GLY A 213 3.65 14.38 5.00
N SER A 214 2.72 15.27 4.67
CA SER A 214 1.32 14.94 4.49
C SER A 214 1.09 14.18 3.18
N THR A 215 0.28 13.12 3.22
CA THR A 215 -0.22 12.43 2.03
C THR A 215 -1.49 13.08 1.49
N LEU A 216 -1.94 12.66 0.31
CA LEU A 216 -3.22 13.13 -0.26
C LEU A 216 -4.41 12.80 0.65
N THR A 217 -4.44 11.63 1.28
CA THR A 217 -5.52 11.24 2.20
C THR A 217 -5.51 12.04 3.50
N VAL A 218 -4.34 12.33 4.05
CA VAL A 218 -4.20 13.21 5.21
C VAL A 218 -4.61 14.64 4.84
N SER A 219 -4.18 15.14 3.68
CA SER A 219 -4.59 16.45 3.17
C SER A 219 -6.10 16.52 2.95
N LEU A 220 -6.69 15.51 2.33
CA LEU A 220 -8.15 15.39 2.16
C LEU A 220 -8.87 15.54 3.49
N TYR A 221 -8.43 14.82 4.51
CA TYR A 221 -9.01 14.92 5.86
C TYR A 221 -8.88 16.35 6.43
N MET A 222 -7.70 16.96 6.31
CA MET A 222 -7.44 18.31 6.80
C MET A 222 -8.34 19.36 6.14
N TYR A 223 -8.49 19.31 4.81
CA TYR A 223 -9.35 20.25 4.08
C TYR A 223 -10.83 20.02 4.39
N ALA A 224 -11.29 18.77 4.40
CA ALA A 224 -12.68 18.44 4.65
C ALA A 224 -13.10 18.67 6.11
N LYS A 225 -12.28 18.24 7.09
CA LYS A 225 -12.68 18.20 8.50
C LYS A 225 -12.23 19.43 9.28
N GLU A 226 -10.96 19.84 9.12
CA GLU A 226 -10.38 20.91 9.93
C GLU A 226 -10.64 22.29 9.34
N ARG A 227 -10.64 22.41 8.00
CA ARG A 227 -10.81 23.70 7.31
C ARG A 227 -12.24 23.95 6.81
N GLY A 228 -13.05 22.88 6.66
CA GLY A 228 -14.39 22.98 6.09
C GLY A 228 -14.42 23.33 4.60
N ASP A 229 -13.28 23.24 3.91
CA ASP A 229 -13.15 23.53 2.49
C ASP A 229 -13.44 22.24 1.68
N PHE A 230 -14.71 22.03 1.40
CA PHE A 230 -15.18 20.87 0.69
C PHE A 230 -14.83 20.88 -0.80
N ASP A 231 -14.70 22.03 -1.42
CA ASP A 231 -14.39 22.11 -2.85
C ASP A 231 -12.96 21.65 -3.10
N THR A 232 -12.00 22.10 -2.30
CA THR A 232 -10.62 21.58 -2.30
C THR A 232 -10.58 20.11 -1.92
N ALA A 233 -11.36 19.68 -0.93
CA ALA A 233 -11.41 18.29 -0.51
C ALA A 233 -11.91 17.37 -1.64
N PHE A 234 -12.96 17.74 -2.39
CA PHE A 234 -13.44 16.97 -3.55
C PHE A 234 -12.41 16.95 -4.69
N ALA A 235 -11.68 18.04 -4.89
CA ALA A 235 -10.59 18.07 -5.87
C ALA A 235 -9.48 17.06 -5.50
N ILE A 236 -9.04 17.06 -4.24
CA ILE A 236 -8.04 16.09 -3.73
C ILE A 236 -8.57 14.65 -3.85
N ALA A 237 -9.82 14.40 -3.47
CA ALA A 237 -10.44 13.08 -3.59
C ALA A 237 -10.47 12.58 -5.04
N SER A 238 -10.77 13.46 -6.00
CA SER A 238 -10.77 13.14 -7.42
C SER A 238 -9.37 12.79 -7.93
N VAL A 239 -8.35 13.55 -7.53
CA VAL A 239 -6.95 13.27 -7.87
C VAL A 239 -6.52 11.93 -7.25
N LEU A 240 -6.88 11.67 -6.00
CA LEU A 240 -6.59 10.41 -5.31
C LEU A 240 -7.21 9.20 -6.03
N LEU A 241 -8.47 9.31 -6.46
CA LEU A 241 -9.15 8.27 -7.25
C LEU A 241 -8.43 8.00 -8.57
N ILE A 242 -8.05 9.05 -9.30
CA ILE A 242 -7.34 8.93 -10.58
C ILE A 242 -5.97 8.25 -10.36
N ILE A 243 -5.19 8.70 -9.37
CA ILE A 243 -3.90 8.11 -9.04
C ILE A 243 -4.06 6.64 -8.66
N SER A 244 -5.05 6.30 -7.82
CA SER A 244 -5.33 4.93 -7.42
C SER A 244 -5.64 4.03 -8.62
N ILE A 245 -6.44 4.50 -9.56
CA ILE A 245 -6.76 3.76 -10.79
C ILE A 245 -5.49 3.54 -11.62
N ILE A 246 -4.68 4.57 -11.81
CA ILE A 246 -3.43 4.49 -12.58
C ILE A 246 -2.47 3.48 -11.95
N ILE A 247 -2.25 3.54 -10.64
CA ILE A 247 -1.35 2.62 -9.93
C ILE A 247 -1.87 1.19 -10.02
N ASN A 248 -3.16 0.95 -9.83
CA ASN A 248 -3.75 -0.38 -9.91
C ASN A 248 -3.68 -0.96 -11.34
N LEU A 249 -3.89 -0.13 -12.37
CA LEU A 249 -3.72 -0.56 -13.76
C LEU A 249 -2.27 -0.89 -14.08
N THR A 250 -1.32 -0.07 -13.64
CA THR A 250 0.12 -0.32 -13.86
C THR A 250 0.57 -1.58 -13.15
N ALA A 251 0.15 -1.82 -11.90
CA ALA A 251 0.43 -3.05 -11.16
C ALA A 251 -0.12 -4.29 -11.88
N LYS A 252 -1.36 -4.22 -12.37
CA LYS A 252 -1.98 -5.31 -13.14
C LYS A 252 -1.27 -5.61 -14.46
N LEU A 253 -0.85 -4.56 -15.18
CA LEU A 253 -0.10 -4.70 -16.44
C LEU A 253 1.29 -5.28 -16.19
N ALA A 254 1.98 -4.84 -15.14
CA ALA A 254 3.28 -5.38 -14.73
C ALA A 254 3.17 -6.89 -14.39
N GLY A 255 2.14 -7.29 -13.63
CA GLY A 255 1.90 -8.69 -13.33
C GLY A 255 1.67 -9.56 -14.57
N LYS A 256 0.87 -9.08 -15.53
CA LYS A 256 0.67 -9.79 -16.80
C LYS A 256 1.96 -9.95 -17.62
N LYS A 257 2.86 -8.98 -17.56
CA LYS A 257 4.14 -9.03 -18.29
C LYS A 257 5.11 -10.03 -17.65
N LEU A 258 5.12 -10.12 -16.31
CA LEU A 258 5.91 -11.11 -15.58
C LEU A 258 5.49 -12.55 -15.97
N LYS A 259 4.18 -12.83 -16.05
CA LYS A 259 3.67 -14.15 -16.47
C LYS A 259 4.03 -14.52 -17.90
N LYS A 260 4.09 -13.54 -18.83
CA LYS A 260 4.47 -13.83 -20.24
C LYS A 260 5.98 -14.03 -20.45
N GLY A 261 6.82 -13.55 -19.55
CA GLY A 261 8.28 -13.68 -19.62
C GLY A 261 8.78 -15.09 -19.29
N ASP A 262 8.01 -15.87 -18.53
CA ASP A 262 8.40 -17.22 -18.07
C ASP A 262 7.98 -18.35 -19.05
N VAL A 263 7.34 -18.01 -20.17
CA VAL A 263 6.87 -18.98 -21.20
C VAL A 263 7.79 -18.97 -22.45
N LYS A 264 9.01 -18.48 -22.33
CA LYS A 264 10.01 -18.57 -23.38
C LYS A 264 11.16 -19.48 -23.00
#